data_50a53d9fd4cabb9b5ee08f336917e52a
#
_entry.id   50a53d9fd4cabb9b5ee08f336917e52a
#
_cell.length_a   1.000
_cell.length_b   1.000
_cell.length_c   1.000
_cell.angle_alpha   90.00
_cell.angle_beta   90.00
_cell.angle_gamma   90.00
#
_symmetry.space_group_name_H-M   'P 1'
#
loop_
_entity.id
_entity.type
_entity.pdbx_description
1 polymer ?
#
loop_
_entity_poly.entity_id
_entity_poly.type
_entity_poly.pdbx_seq_one_letter_code
_entity_poly.pdbx_strand_id
1 'polypeptide(L)'
;MKSKLTCLFVFLLLLVGCASIPPEAPELSTELGKRISAIEEANITLLNRFFDQKRQDVDTFIQEEWVPEFAEQFFSNQTIANAWQTIVRENDKEQRLQFLIKTGPRLQQRINEKRQELIQPLETLERAVEKQVRSDYAQARAINNSITSFLASASKVSENRNRYLAMLGVTDEKIGNIINETDDAVSTLLGKAEEVQDNVERADEFLDKVRKIRESI
;
A
#
# COMPACT_ATOMS: atom_id res chain seq x y z
N MET A 1 -45.05 18.76 56.74
CA MET A 1 -45.29 17.58 55.88
C MET A 1 -44.78 17.74 54.47
N LYS A 2 -44.85 18.93 53.83
CA LYS A 2 -44.39 19.18 52.46
C LYS A 2 -42.87 18.94 52.23
N SER A 3 -42.02 19.34 53.19
CA SER A 3 -40.58 19.18 53.14
C SER A 3 -40.09 17.70 53.11
N LYS A 4 -40.76 16.82 53.88
CA LYS A 4 -40.42 15.38 53.86
C LYS A 4 -40.83 14.66 52.61
N LEU A 5 -41.92 15.13 51.96
CA LEU A 5 -42.38 14.58 50.70
C LEU A 5 -41.44 14.98 49.52
N THR A 6 -40.90 16.21 49.55
CA THR A 6 -39.94 16.69 48.56
C THR A 6 -38.61 15.93 48.65
N CYS A 7 -38.13 15.64 49.89
CA CYS A 7 -36.89 14.89 50.10
C CYS A 7 -37.04 13.42 49.65
N LEU A 8 -38.21 12.83 49.85
CA LEU A 8 -38.51 11.47 49.36
C LEU A 8 -38.56 11.40 47.82
N PHE A 9 -39.10 12.43 47.18
CA PHE A 9 -39.21 12.50 45.72
C PHE A 9 -37.82 12.69 45.07
N VAL A 10 -36.94 13.52 45.66
CA VAL A 10 -35.54 13.68 45.22
C VAL A 10 -34.75 12.40 45.41
N PHE A 11 -34.97 11.66 46.54
CA PHE A 11 -34.30 10.39 46.77
C PHE A 11 -34.78 9.29 45.79
N LEU A 12 -36.04 9.30 45.40
CA LEU A 12 -36.59 8.38 44.41
C LEU A 12 -36.04 8.64 42.99
N LEU A 13 -35.77 9.90 42.64
CA LEU A 13 -35.15 10.30 41.37
C LEU A 13 -33.67 9.86 41.27
N LEU A 14 -32.98 9.69 42.38
CA LEU A 14 -31.59 9.21 42.42
C LEU A 14 -31.45 7.68 42.21
N LEU A 15 -32.54 6.92 42.29
CA LEU A 15 -32.56 5.46 42.12
C LEU A 15 -32.73 5.02 40.66
N VAL A 16 -33.05 5.93 39.73
CA VAL A 16 -33.29 5.59 38.31
C VAL A 16 -32.00 5.51 37.49
N GLY A 17 -30.83 5.77 38.10
CA GLY A 17 -29.54 5.91 37.40
C GLY A 17 -28.74 4.62 37.16
N CYS A 18 -29.20 3.44 37.57
CA CYS A 18 -28.53 2.18 37.27
C CYS A 18 -29.01 1.61 35.92
N ALA A 19 -28.57 2.19 34.82
CA ALA A 19 -28.64 1.49 33.53
C ALA A 19 -27.72 0.26 33.61
N SER A 20 -28.31 -0.91 33.87
CA SER A 20 -27.59 -2.18 33.81
C SER A 20 -27.13 -2.39 32.34
N ILE A 21 -25.84 -2.67 32.16
CA ILE A 21 -25.32 -3.05 30.85
C ILE A 21 -25.97 -4.41 30.50
N PRO A 22 -26.62 -4.51 29.32
CA PRO A 22 -27.19 -5.78 28.88
C PRO A 22 -26.11 -6.88 28.84
N PRO A 23 -26.41 -8.12 29.25
CA PRO A 23 -25.43 -9.23 29.26
C PRO A 23 -24.89 -9.56 27.86
N GLU A 24 -25.58 -9.16 26.80
CA GLU A 24 -25.21 -9.34 25.43
C GLU A 24 -24.13 -8.32 24.93
N ALA A 25 -23.93 -7.23 25.67
CA ALA A 25 -22.99 -6.19 25.25
C ALA A 25 -21.54 -6.67 25.17
N PRO A 26 -20.99 -7.50 26.09
CA PRO A 26 -19.65 -8.10 25.90
C PRO A 26 -19.56 -9.03 24.70
N GLU A 27 -20.63 -9.76 24.38
CA GLU A 27 -20.68 -10.65 23.22
C GLU A 27 -20.65 -9.85 21.90
N LEU A 28 -21.43 -8.76 21.82
CA LEU A 28 -21.40 -7.84 20.67
C LEU A 28 -20.03 -7.21 20.48
N SER A 29 -19.35 -6.81 21.56
CA SER A 29 -17.99 -6.28 21.49
C SER A 29 -16.97 -7.34 21.03
N THR A 30 -17.14 -8.58 21.45
CA THR A 30 -16.33 -9.71 20.99
C THR A 30 -16.53 -9.97 19.49
N GLU A 31 -17.78 -9.94 19.02
CA GLU A 31 -18.10 -10.08 17.59
C GLU A 31 -17.52 -8.91 16.79
N LEU A 32 -17.58 -7.68 17.31
CA LEU A 32 -16.91 -6.53 16.69
C LEU A 32 -15.40 -6.78 16.53
N GLY A 33 -14.73 -7.35 17.51
CA GLY A 33 -13.30 -7.71 17.43
C GLY A 33 -13.01 -8.70 16.30
N LYS A 34 -13.90 -9.68 16.08
CA LYS A 34 -13.78 -10.61 14.93
C LYS A 34 -13.97 -9.89 13.60
N ARG A 35 -14.92 -8.95 13.53
CA ARG A 35 -15.14 -8.15 12.31
C ARG A 35 -13.96 -7.26 11.99
N ILE A 36 -13.35 -6.61 12.99
CA ILE A 36 -12.11 -5.84 12.82
C ILE A 36 -11.01 -6.71 12.20
N SER A 37 -10.82 -7.94 12.69
CA SER A 37 -9.82 -8.86 12.12
C SER A 37 -10.14 -9.31 10.69
N ALA A 38 -11.41 -9.54 10.38
CA ALA A 38 -11.83 -9.91 9.03
C ALA A 38 -11.64 -8.76 8.02
N ILE A 39 -11.89 -7.51 8.46
CA ILE A 39 -11.68 -6.31 7.64
C ILE A 39 -10.17 -6.10 7.41
N GLU A 40 -9.33 -6.28 8.44
CA GLU A 40 -7.86 -6.23 8.27
C GLU A 40 -7.41 -7.20 7.17
N GLU A 41 -7.82 -8.46 7.24
CA GLU A 41 -7.41 -9.47 6.26
C GLU A 41 -7.88 -9.11 4.84
N ALA A 42 -9.10 -8.60 4.71
CA ALA A 42 -9.62 -8.12 3.43
C ALA A 42 -8.80 -6.94 2.89
N ASN A 43 -8.44 -5.97 3.74
CA ASN A 43 -7.64 -4.82 3.34
C ASN A 43 -6.21 -5.20 2.97
N ILE A 44 -5.58 -6.11 3.69
CA ILE A 44 -4.26 -6.64 3.29
C ILE A 44 -4.33 -7.36 1.94
N THR A 45 -5.39 -8.13 1.71
CA THR A 45 -5.60 -8.79 0.41
C THR A 45 -5.75 -7.78 -0.73
N LEU A 46 -6.50 -6.69 -0.51
CA LEU A 46 -6.66 -5.62 -1.50
C LEU A 46 -5.33 -4.89 -1.74
N LEU A 47 -4.59 -4.59 -0.68
CA LEU A 47 -3.27 -3.96 -0.76
C LEU A 47 -2.31 -4.79 -1.62
N ASN A 48 -2.22 -6.10 -1.36
CA ASN A 48 -1.35 -6.99 -2.12
C ASN A 48 -1.73 -7.00 -3.61
N ARG A 49 -3.04 -7.10 -3.92
CA ARG A 49 -3.53 -7.05 -5.31
C ARG A 49 -3.22 -5.71 -5.99
N PHE A 50 -3.33 -4.60 -5.25
CA PHE A 50 -2.98 -3.29 -5.75
C PHE A 50 -1.50 -3.23 -6.14
N PHE A 51 -0.59 -3.65 -5.26
CA PHE A 51 0.84 -3.65 -5.57
C PHE A 51 1.23 -4.69 -6.63
N ASP A 52 0.55 -5.84 -6.70
CA ASP A 52 0.73 -6.79 -7.81
C ASP A 52 0.40 -6.13 -9.16
N GLN A 53 -0.71 -5.38 -9.23
CA GLN A 53 -1.06 -4.63 -10.43
C GLN A 53 0.01 -3.58 -10.76
N LYS A 54 0.53 -2.83 -9.76
CA LYS A 54 1.57 -1.83 -9.99
C LYS A 54 2.88 -2.44 -10.50
N ARG A 55 3.24 -3.63 -10.02
CA ARG A 55 4.38 -4.40 -10.57
C ARG A 55 4.14 -4.81 -12.02
N GLN A 56 2.93 -5.23 -12.38
CA GLN A 56 2.57 -5.54 -13.77
C GLN A 56 2.63 -4.29 -14.67
N ASP A 57 2.15 -3.14 -14.17
CA ASP A 57 2.21 -1.86 -14.88
C ASP A 57 3.67 -1.47 -15.16
N VAL A 58 4.57 -1.64 -14.18
CA VAL A 58 6.02 -1.44 -14.36
C VAL A 58 6.60 -2.42 -15.39
N ASP A 59 6.20 -3.71 -15.35
CA ASP A 59 6.65 -4.69 -16.34
C ASP A 59 6.19 -4.32 -17.76
N THR A 60 4.97 -3.80 -17.90
CA THR A 60 4.45 -3.28 -19.18
C THR A 60 5.28 -2.11 -19.68
N PHE A 61 5.57 -1.13 -18.83
CA PHE A 61 6.46 -0.01 -19.16
C PHE A 61 7.84 -0.49 -19.62
N ILE A 62 8.45 -1.45 -18.91
CA ILE A 62 9.74 -2.02 -19.29
C ILE A 62 9.69 -2.63 -20.68
N GLN A 63 8.65 -3.41 -20.98
CA GLN A 63 8.55 -4.16 -22.24
C GLN A 63 8.17 -3.27 -23.41
N GLU A 64 7.22 -2.36 -23.23
CA GLU A 64 6.62 -1.62 -24.31
C GLU A 64 7.30 -0.28 -24.59
N GLU A 65 7.94 0.32 -23.59
CA GLU A 65 8.54 1.64 -23.73
C GLU A 65 10.06 1.63 -23.52
N TRP A 66 10.52 1.13 -22.37
CA TRP A 66 11.95 1.22 -22.03
C TRP A 66 12.84 0.30 -22.91
N VAL A 67 12.42 -0.95 -23.15
CA VAL A 67 13.21 -1.90 -23.96
C VAL A 67 13.39 -1.45 -25.41
N PRO A 68 12.36 -0.94 -26.12
CA PRO A 68 12.54 -0.38 -27.46
C PRO A 68 13.56 0.76 -27.51
N GLU A 69 13.46 1.72 -26.60
CA GLU A 69 14.40 2.85 -26.52
C GLU A 69 15.81 2.39 -26.19
N PHE A 70 15.95 1.50 -25.21
CA PHE A 70 17.24 0.89 -24.88
C PHE A 70 17.86 0.15 -26.07
N ALA A 71 17.05 -0.55 -26.88
CA ALA A 71 17.53 -1.22 -28.10
C ALA A 71 18.02 -0.20 -29.13
N GLU A 72 17.33 0.93 -29.33
CA GLU A 72 17.79 2.00 -30.21
C GLU A 72 19.12 2.56 -29.73
N GLN A 73 19.26 2.87 -28.45
CA GLN A 73 20.52 3.35 -27.87
C GLN A 73 21.65 2.32 -28.01
N PHE A 74 21.36 1.03 -27.81
CA PHE A 74 22.33 -0.05 -27.98
C PHE A 74 22.84 -0.11 -29.41
N PHE A 75 21.96 -0.06 -30.41
CA PHE A 75 22.35 -0.11 -31.84
C PHE A 75 22.86 1.23 -32.38
N SER A 76 22.66 2.34 -31.68
CA SER A 76 23.28 3.62 -32.02
C SER A 76 24.79 3.65 -31.71
N ASN A 77 25.29 2.73 -30.88
CA ASN A 77 26.70 2.58 -30.62
C ASN A 77 27.43 2.13 -31.91
N GLN A 78 28.37 2.94 -32.42
CA GLN A 78 29.02 2.73 -33.68
C GLN A 78 29.71 1.35 -33.81
N THR A 79 30.30 0.85 -32.71
CA THR A 79 30.97 -0.45 -32.70
C THR A 79 29.95 -1.59 -32.86
N ILE A 80 28.83 -1.49 -32.19
CA ILE A 80 27.73 -2.47 -32.28
C ILE A 80 27.08 -2.42 -33.65
N ALA A 81 26.75 -1.23 -34.13
CA ALA A 81 26.16 -1.01 -35.46
C ALA A 81 27.05 -1.58 -36.58
N ASN A 82 28.35 -1.28 -36.56
CA ASN A 82 29.29 -1.78 -37.56
C ASN A 82 29.42 -3.31 -37.50
N ALA A 83 29.52 -3.90 -36.30
CA ALA A 83 29.57 -5.34 -36.16
C ALA A 83 28.30 -6.01 -36.71
N TRP A 84 27.12 -5.47 -36.36
CA TRP A 84 25.84 -5.98 -36.84
C TRP A 84 25.70 -5.87 -38.34
N GLN A 85 26.05 -4.70 -38.95
CA GLN A 85 26.01 -4.50 -40.39
C GLN A 85 26.92 -5.47 -41.14
N THR A 86 28.12 -5.74 -40.62
CA THR A 86 29.06 -6.71 -41.20
C THR A 86 28.46 -8.11 -41.18
N ILE A 87 27.93 -8.55 -40.05
CA ILE A 87 27.29 -9.86 -39.85
C ILE A 87 26.08 -10.04 -40.79
N VAL A 88 25.28 -8.99 -40.97
CA VAL A 88 24.12 -9.03 -41.88
C VAL A 88 24.58 -9.10 -43.34
N ARG A 89 25.59 -8.30 -43.75
CA ARG A 89 26.13 -8.27 -45.12
C ARG A 89 26.77 -9.59 -45.51
N GLU A 90 27.55 -10.20 -44.64
CA GLU A 90 28.23 -11.47 -44.89
C GLU A 90 27.28 -12.67 -44.85
N ASN A 91 26.08 -12.49 -44.28
CA ASN A 91 25.03 -13.51 -44.13
C ASN A 91 25.51 -14.80 -43.43
N ASP A 92 26.54 -14.72 -42.59
CA ASP A 92 27.15 -15.84 -41.88
C ASP A 92 26.30 -16.20 -40.66
N LYS A 93 25.80 -17.43 -40.64
CA LYS A 93 24.96 -17.96 -39.57
C LYS A 93 25.72 -18.11 -38.24
N GLU A 94 26.98 -18.50 -38.31
CA GLU A 94 27.81 -18.71 -37.13
C GLU A 94 28.14 -17.37 -36.45
N GLN A 95 28.51 -16.36 -37.23
CA GLN A 95 28.74 -15.02 -36.69
C GLN A 95 27.49 -14.41 -36.07
N ARG A 96 26.29 -14.63 -36.67
CA ARG A 96 25.02 -14.22 -36.04
C ARG A 96 24.81 -14.89 -34.70
N LEU A 97 25.02 -16.22 -34.64
CA LEU A 97 24.89 -16.97 -33.40
C LEU A 97 25.87 -16.46 -32.33
N GLN A 98 27.13 -16.25 -32.70
CA GLN A 98 28.14 -15.70 -31.77
C GLN A 98 27.79 -14.30 -31.27
N PHE A 99 27.25 -13.44 -32.11
CA PHE A 99 26.78 -12.12 -31.70
C PHE A 99 25.66 -12.24 -30.66
N LEU A 100 24.65 -13.06 -30.93
CA LEU A 100 23.53 -13.27 -30.00
C LEU A 100 24.00 -13.89 -28.65
N ILE A 101 24.90 -14.87 -28.71
CA ILE A 101 25.44 -15.51 -27.47
C ILE A 101 26.23 -14.47 -26.65
N LYS A 102 26.97 -13.57 -27.26
CA LYS A 102 27.78 -12.58 -26.55
C LYS A 102 26.98 -11.38 -26.04
N THR A 103 25.97 -10.92 -26.80
CA THR A 103 25.21 -9.71 -26.48
C THR A 103 23.95 -10.02 -25.69
N GLY A 104 23.25 -11.11 -26.00
CA GLY A 104 21.97 -11.45 -25.40
C GLY A 104 21.97 -11.48 -23.87
N PRO A 105 22.91 -12.19 -23.21
CA PRO A 105 22.96 -12.21 -21.74
C PRO A 105 23.19 -10.82 -21.13
N ARG A 106 23.99 -9.96 -21.77
CA ARG A 106 24.24 -8.60 -21.27
C ARG A 106 23.01 -7.69 -21.41
N LEU A 107 22.30 -7.80 -22.54
CA LEU A 107 21.04 -7.09 -22.74
C LEU A 107 19.99 -7.55 -21.72
N GLN A 108 19.85 -8.86 -21.54
CA GLN A 108 18.91 -9.42 -20.55
C GLN A 108 19.26 -8.99 -19.13
N GLN A 109 20.55 -8.99 -18.78
CA GLN A 109 20.99 -8.49 -17.48
C GLN A 109 20.58 -7.03 -17.28
N ARG A 110 20.81 -6.15 -18.28
CA ARG A 110 20.47 -4.74 -18.19
C ARG A 110 18.97 -4.50 -18.05
N ILE A 111 18.15 -5.28 -18.78
CA ILE A 111 16.68 -5.26 -18.65
C ILE A 111 16.26 -5.67 -17.23
N ASN A 112 16.86 -6.74 -16.70
CA ASN A 112 16.55 -7.21 -15.35
C ASN A 112 16.99 -6.21 -14.26
N GLU A 113 18.14 -5.55 -14.43
CA GLU A 113 18.61 -4.50 -13.54
C GLU A 113 17.61 -3.34 -13.49
N LYS A 114 17.15 -2.86 -14.66
CA LYS A 114 16.15 -1.77 -14.70
C LYS A 114 14.83 -2.20 -14.09
N ARG A 115 14.37 -3.41 -14.34
CA ARG A 115 13.17 -3.97 -13.70
C ARG A 115 13.30 -3.96 -12.17
N GLN A 116 14.40 -4.45 -11.65
CA GLN A 116 14.67 -4.50 -10.21
C GLN A 116 14.72 -3.09 -9.61
N GLU A 117 15.37 -2.15 -10.28
CA GLU A 117 15.46 -0.75 -9.88
C GLU A 117 14.08 -0.11 -9.68
N LEU A 118 13.11 -0.42 -10.57
CA LEU A 118 11.76 0.14 -10.51
C LEU A 118 10.83 -0.65 -9.56
N ILE A 119 10.96 -1.98 -9.47
CA ILE A 119 10.08 -2.82 -8.64
C ILE A 119 10.48 -2.77 -7.15
N GLN A 120 11.77 -2.77 -6.83
CA GLN A 120 12.24 -2.80 -5.44
C GLN A 120 11.67 -1.67 -4.55
N PRO A 121 11.56 -0.42 -5.02
CA PRO A 121 10.91 0.64 -4.26
C PRO A 121 9.42 0.35 -3.97
N LEU A 122 8.67 -0.20 -4.94
CA LEU A 122 7.27 -0.60 -4.75
C LEU A 122 7.13 -1.67 -3.66
N GLU A 123 7.98 -2.70 -3.69
CA GLU A 123 7.98 -3.76 -2.66
C GLU A 123 8.31 -3.20 -1.27
N THR A 124 9.19 -2.21 -1.21
CA THR A 124 9.54 -1.55 0.05
C THR A 124 8.39 -0.73 0.58
N LEU A 125 7.69 -0.02 -0.31
CA LEU A 125 6.49 0.74 0.03
C LEU A 125 5.35 -0.19 0.47
N GLU A 126 5.10 -1.28 -0.25
CA GLU A 126 4.10 -2.29 0.11
C GLU A 126 4.30 -2.79 1.54
N ARG A 127 5.54 -3.21 1.89
CA ARG A 127 5.86 -3.67 3.25
C ARG A 127 5.65 -2.57 4.31
N ALA A 128 5.96 -1.32 3.97
CA ALA A 128 5.76 -0.21 4.91
C ALA A 128 4.26 0.05 5.16
N VAL A 129 3.45 0.09 4.09
CA VAL A 129 1.99 0.26 4.18
C VAL A 129 1.35 -0.92 4.90
N GLU A 130 1.72 -2.16 4.56
CA GLU A 130 1.21 -3.36 5.24
C GLU A 130 1.50 -3.31 6.76
N LYS A 131 2.71 -2.94 7.13
CA LYS A 131 3.09 -2.78 8.54
C LYS A 131 2.23 -1.74 9.24
N GLN A 132 1.98 -0.60 8.59
CA GLN A 132 1.14 0.46 9.15
C GLN A 132 -0.30 -0.02 9.31
N VAL A 133 -0.90 -0.63 8.28
CA VAL A 133 -2.25 -1.20 8.33
C VAL A 133 -2.38 -2.18 9.50
N ARG A 134 -1.46 -3.14 9.61
CA ARG A 134 -1.48 -4.12 10.70
C ARG A 134 -1.34 -3.47 12.07
N SER A 135 -0.51 -2.43 12.20
CA SER A 135 -0.36 -1.67 13.45
C SER A 135 -1.66 -1.00 13.85
N ASP A 136 -2.34 -0.37 12.92
CA ASP A 136 -3.60 0.35 13.17
C ASP A 136 -4.73 -0.60 13.57
N TYR A 137 -4.86 -1.73 12.88
CA TYR A 137 -5.81 -2.76 13.25
C TYR A 137 -5.47 -3.44 14.59
N ALA A 138 -4.20 -3.58 14.93
CA ALA A 138 -3.79 -4.06 16.26
C ALA A 138 -4.21 -3.08 17.35
N GLN A 139 -4.07 -1.77 17.13
CA GLN A 139 -4.56 -0.74 18.06
C GLN A 139 -6.10 -0.78 18.18
N ALA A 140 -6.81 -0.89 17.06
CA ALA A 140 -8.27 -1.01 17.06
C ALA A 140 -8.74 -2.24 17.87
N ARG A 141 -8.09 -3.40 17.70
CA ARG A 141 -8.36 -4.60 18.51
C ARG A 141 -8.05 -4.38 19.99
N ALA A 142 -6.94 -3.73 20.31
CA ALA A 142 -6.58 -3.45 21.71
C ALA A 142 -7.63 -2.55 22.40
N ILE A 143 -8.12 -1.53 21.69
CA ILE A 143 -9.19 -0.67 22.18
C ILE A 143 -10.49 -1.46 22.36
N ASN A 144 -10.89 -2.27 21.35
CA ASN A 144 -12.07 -3.11 21.44
C ASN A 144 -12.00 -4.10 22.61
N ASN A 145 -10.83 -4.73 22.84
CA ASN A 145 -10.62 -5.63 23.97
C ASN A 145 -10.76 -4.90 25.32
N SER A 146 -10.27 -3.65 25.38
CA SER A 146 -10.48 -2.82 26.59
C SER A 146 -11.96 -2.51 26.81
N ILE A 147 -12.70 -2.17 25.74
CA ILE A 147 -14.16 -1.98 25.81
C ILE A 147 -14.86 -3.26 26.26
N THR A 148 -14.52 -4.41 25.70
CA THR A 148 -15.06 -5.72 26.12
C THR A 148 -14.82 -5.96 27.59
N SER A 149 -13.62 -5.67 28.09
CA SER A 149 -13.28 -5.83 29.51
C SER A 149 -14.09 -4.88 30.42
N PHE A 150 -14.31 -3.64 29.98
CA PHE A 150 -15.17 -2.69 30.72
C PHE A 150 -16.64 -3.12 30.75
N LEU A 151 -17.15 -3.59 29.61
CA LEU A 151 -18.51 -4.12 29.50
C LEU A 151 -18.70 -5.33 30.42
N ALA A 152 -17.72 -6.23 30.46
CA ALA A 152 -17.73 -7.42 31.29
C ALA A 152 -17.65 -7.10 32.80
N SER A 153 -16.91 -6.04 33.17
CA SER A 153 -16.74 -5.62 34.55
C SER A 153 -17.87 -4.72 35.11
N ALA A 154 -18.85 -4.40 34.29
CA ALA A 154 -20.03 -3.57 34.65
C ALA A 154 -19.73 -2.16 35.17
N SER A 155 -18.52 -1.63 35.05
CA SER A 155 -18.16 -0.35 35.63
C SER A 155 -17.84 0.74 34.55
N LYS A 156 -18.54 1.87 34.61
CA LYS A 156 -18.25 3.18 33.99
C LYS A 156 -17.93 3.20 32.47
N VAL A 157 -18.73 2.53 31.69
CA VAL A 157 -18.48 2.31 30.25
C VAL A 157 -18.63 3.57 29.42
N SER A 158 -19.52 4.51 29.74
CA SER A 158 -19.86 5.62 28.86
C SER A 158 -18.74 6.68 28.71
N GLU A 159 -18.05 7.02 29.80
CA GLU A 159 -16.97 8.04 29.76
C GLU A 159 -15.70 7.51 29.10
N ASN A 160 -15.36 6.25 29.34
CA ASN A 160 -14.16 5.64 28.77
C ASN A 160 -14.32 5.30 27.29
N ARG A 161 -15.51 4.88 26.85
CA ARG A 161 -15.83 4.60 25.44
C ARG A 161 -15.58 5.81 24.53
N ASN A 162 -16.04 6.99 24.92
CA ASN A 162 -15.87 8.21 24.13
C ASN A 162 -14.40 8.62 24.02
N ARG A 163 -13.61 8.38 25.05
CA ARG A 163 -12.16 8.66 25.03
C ARG A 163 -11.40 7.70 24.11
N TYR A 164 -11.78 6.41 24.06
CA TYR A 164 -11.13 5.43 23.18
C TYR A 164 -11.56 5.57 21.72
N LEU A 165 -12.82 5.94 21.45
CA LEU A 165 -13.27 6.21 20.07
C LEU A 165 -12.61 7.45 19.47
N ALA A 166 -12.26 8.45 20.28
CA ALA A 166 -11.48 9.59 19.83
C ALA A 166 -10.02 9.22 19.44
N MET A 167 -9.48 8.12 19.97
CA MET A 167 -8.16 7.60 19.59
C MET A 167 -8.16 6.81 18.26
N LEU A 168 -9.32 6.40 17.75
CA LEU A 168 -9.47 5.66 16.48
C LEU A 168 -9.46 6.55 15.24
N GLY A 169 -9.42 7.87 15.42
CA GLY A 169 -9.45 8.78 14.28
C GLY A 169 -8.18 8.69 13.43
N VAL A 170 -8.35 8.37 12.15
CA VAL A 170 -7.46 8.83 11.03
C VAL A 170 -6.71 7.77 10.22
N THR A 171 -6.86 6.48 10.38
CA THR A 171 -6.04 5.53 9.62
C THR A 171 -6.48 5.29 8.19
N ASP A 172 -7.79 5.26 7.93
CA ASP A 172 -8.32 4.98 6.59
C ASP A 172 -8.03 6.11 5.59
N GLU A 173 -8.05 7.36 6.03
CA GLU A 173 -7.73 8.52 5.18
C GLU A 173 -6.24 8.54 4.80
N LYS A 174 -5.35 8.26 5.74
CA LYS A 174 -3.89 8.21 5.48
C LYS A 174 -3.56 7.09 4.49
N ILE A 175 -4.12 5.90 4.67
CA ILE A 175 -3.92 4.77 3.76
C ILE A 175 -4.50 5.07 2.37
N GLY A 176 -5.70 5.66 2.31
CA GLY A 176 -6.32 6.09 1.06
C GLY A 176 -5.45 7.09 0.29
N ASN A 177 -4.84 8.05 0.98
CA ASN A 177 -3.91 9.01 0.37
C ASN A 177 -2.66 8.32 -0.18
N ILE A 178 -2.05 7.40 0.57
CA ILE A 178 -0.87 6.63 0.11
C ILE A 178 -1.20 5.81 -1.14
N ILE A 179 -2.37 5.16 -1.18
CA ILE A 179 -2.82 4.39 -2.35
C ILE A 179 -2.99 5.32 -3.56
N ASN A 180 -3.65 6.46 -3.41
CA ASN A 180 -3.86 7.42 -4.48
C ASN A 180 -2.54 8.01 -5.00
N GLU A 181 -1.62 8.39 -4.10
CA GLU A 181 -0.30 8.90 -4.46
C GLU A 181 0.56 7.85 -5.16
N THR A 182 0.45 6.57 -4.75
CA THR A 182 1.14 5.46 -5.41
C THR A 182 0.58 5.22 -6.81
N ASP A 183 -0.75 5.28 -6.98
CA ASP A 183 -1.40 5.14 -8.28
C ASP A 183 -1.00 6.29 -9.23
N ASP A 184 -0.96 7.53 -8.73
CA ASP A 184 -0.50 8.70 -9.48
C ASP A 184 0.98 8.58 -9.88
N ALA A 185 1.85 8.09 -8.99
CA ALA A 185 3.25 7.85 -9.31
C ALA A 185 3.41 6.84 -10.46
N VAL A 186 2.69 5.71 -10.43
CA VAL A 186 2.73 4.71 -11.51
C VAL A 186 2.07 5.24 -12.79
N SER A 187 0.97 6.00 -12.69
CA SER A 187 0.33 6.63 -13.85
C SER A 187 1.25 7.60 -14.56
N THR A 188 2.09 8.34 -13.83
CA THR A 188 3.15 9.19 -14.40
C THR A 188 4.18 8.35 -15.17
N LEU A 189 4.59 7.19 -14.65
CA LEU A 189 5.50 6.27 -15.35
C LEU A 189 4.89 5.75 -16.66
N LEU A 190 3.58 5.43 -16.67
CA LEU A 190 2.85 4.91 -17.83
C LEU A 190 2.41 5.98 -18.83
N GLY A 191 2.55 7.28 -18.52
CA GLY A 191 2.15 8.38 -19.39
C GLY A 191 2.81 8.24 -20.78
N LYS A 192 2.12 8.64 -21.87
CA LYS A 192 2.67 8.58 -23.23
C LYS A 192 3.84 9.55 -23.36
N ALA A 193 5.01 9.02 -23.68
CA ALA A 193 6.17 9.83 -24.03
C ALA A 193 5.90 10.54 -25.35
N GLU A 194 6.01 11.86 -25.37
CA GLU A 194 6.01 12.64 -26.62
C GLU A 194 7.43 12.76 -27.23
N GLU A 195 8.50 12.50 -26.45
CA GLU A 195 9.90 12.56 -26.87
C GLU A 195 10.75 11.46 -26.21
N VAL A 196 11.82 11.01 -26.90
CA VAL A 196 12.72 9.91 -26.48
C VAL A 196 13.43 10.18 -25.13
N GLN A 197 13.61 11.43 -24.77
CA GLN A 197 14.25 11.85 -23.51
C GLN A 197 13.34 11.67 -22.29
N ASP A 198 12.06 11.53 -22.51
CA ASP A 198 10.99 11.52 -21.52
C ASP A 198 10.92 10.21 -20.69
N ASN A 199 11.31 9.05 -21.24
CA ASN A 199 11.19 7.75 -20.56
C ASN A 199 12.17 7.57 -19.40
N VAL A 200 13.39 8.12 -19.52
CA VAL A 200 14.39 8.07 -18.45
C VAL A 200 13.99 9.04 -17.34
N GLU A 201 13.58 10.25 -17.73
CA GLU A 201 13.12 11.28 -16.81
C GLU A 201 11.85 10.84 -16.03
N ARG A 202 10.92 10.17 -16.71
CA ARG A 202 9.72 9.57 -16.09
C ARG A 202 10.05 8.47 -15.08
N ALA A 203 11.05 7.63 -15.37
CA ALA A 203 11.52 6.61 -14.43
C ALA A 203 12.13 7.24 -13.18
N ASP A 204 12.91 8.31 -13.32
CA ASP A 204 13.52 9.04 -12.19
C ASP A 204 12.44 9.77 -11.36
N GLU A 205 11.47 10.40 -12.01
CA GLU A 205 10.33 11.04 -11.34
C GLU A 205 9.49 10.03 -10.54
N PHE A 206 9.23 8.85 -11.11
CA PHE A 206 8.56 7.75 -10.41
C PHE A 206 9.32 7.36 -9.14
N LEU A 207 10.63 7.14 -9.22
CA LEU A 207 11.46 6.76 -8.07
C LEU A 207 11.42 7.83 -6.97
N ASP A 208 11.43 9.11 -7.34
CA ASP A 208 11.34 10.22 -6.39
C ASP A 208 9.95 10.32 -5.72
N LYS A 209 8.86 10.11 -6.47
CA LYS A 209 7.50 10.07 -5.92
C LYS A 209 7.35 8.92 -4.93
N VAL A 210 7.76 7.70 -5.29
CA VAL A 210 7.70 6.53 -4.39
C VAL A 210 8.54 6.75 -3.12
N ARG A 211 9.71 7.38 -3.24
CA ARG A 211 10.52 7.74 -2.07
C ARG A 211 9.80 8.68 -1.12
N LYS A 212 9.18 9.76 -1.64
CA LYS A 212 8.39 10.72 -0.84
C LYS A 212 7.21 10.07 -0.13
N ILE A 213 6.47 9.19 -0.83
CA ILE A 213 5.37 8.44 -0.22
C ILE A 213 5.87 7.59 0.96
N ARG A 214 7.00 6.88 0.78
CA ARG A 214 7.59 6.07 1.85
C ARG A 214 8.02 6.91 3.06
N GLU A 215 8.51 8.11 2.86
CA GLU A 215 8.94 9.02 3.94
C GLU A 215 7.75 9.64 4.70
N SER A 216 6.53 9.61 4.12
CA SER A 216 5.30 10.08 4.75
C SER A 216 4.62 9.04 5.65
N ILE A 217 5.05 7.77 5.58
CA ILE A 217 4.54 6.66 6.40
C ILE A 217 5.24 6.61 7.75
#